data_1040147e8d5b32bbaf3398913a5ca48b
#
_entry.id   1040147e8d5b32bbaf3398913a5ca48b
#
_cell.length_a   1.000
_cell.length_b   1.000
_cell.length_c   1.000
_cell.angle_alpha   90.00
_cell.angle_beta   90.00
_cell.angle_gamma   90.00
#
_symmetry.space_group_name_H-M   'P 1'
#
loop_
_entity.id
_entity.type
_entity.pdbx_description
1 polymer ?
#
loop_
_entity_poly.entity_id
_entity_poly.type
_entity_poly.pdbx_seq_one_letter_code
_entity_poly.pdbx_strand_id
1 'polypeptide(L)'
;MYKRQAILDVYDEPDKLFLSDNGVFSESQINLFQNVNTLSFSTAVGDFNRDGFPDLVSNCVGDYAQILRADPNENHWIKFWLEGSISNRDAIGATIEVWTNGTPQSRMLFAGENYLGQNSHWEHFGIGEMSSVDSVVVNWPIGAPSVYVGLAVDEHWLLVQDEEPISLWTSQDA
;
A
#
# COMPACT_ATOMS: atom_id res chain seq x y z
N MET A 1 6.39 7.04 11.94
CA MET A 1 5.56 8.15 11.39
C MET A 1 4.77 7.59 10.20
N TYR A 2 3.47 7.45 10.36
CA TYR A 2 2.62 6.81 9.36
C TYR A 2 2.10 7.87 8.39
N LYS A 3 2.66 7.88 7.18
CA LYS A 3 2.18 8.80 6.14
C LYS A 3 1.07 8.10 5.37
N ARG A 4 -0.16 8.58 5.50
CA ARG A 4 -1.24 8.28 4.56
C ARG A 4 -1.19 9.31 3.44
N GLN A 5 -1.48 8.88 2.24
CA GLN A 5 -1.54 9.73 1.07
C GLN A 5 -2.98 9.80 0.60
N ALA A 6 -3.39 10.97 0.17
CA ALA A 6 -4.64 11.17 -0.55
C ALA A 6 -4.33 11.99 -1.79
N ILE A 7 -4.89 11.58 -2.91
CA ILE A 7 -4.77 12.30 -4.17
C ILE A 7 -6.17 12.82 -4.50
N LEU A 8 -6.24 14.08 -4.83
CA LEU A 8 -7.47 14.74 -5.21
C LEU A 8 -7.39 15.12 -6.68
N ASP A 9 -8.23 14.49 -7.48
CA ASP A 9 -8.46 14.86 -8.87
C ASP A 9 -9.46 16.02 -8.88
N VAL A 10 -9.06 17.16 -9.42
CA VAL A 10 -9.91 18.35 -9.48
C VAL A 10 -10.09 18.73 -10.94
N TYR A 11 -11.35 18.96 -11.33
CA TYR A 11 -11.66 19.40 -12.68
C TYR A 11 -11.00 20.74 -12.97
N ASP A 12 -10.17 20.79 -14.03
CA ASP A 12 -9.47 22.00 -14.52
C ASP A 12 -8.38 22.58 -13.55
N GLU A 13 -7.92 21.76 -12.60
CA GLU A 13 -6.78 22.08 -11.72
C GLU A 13 -5.77 20.93 -11.71
N PRO A 14 -4.49 21.18 -11.34
CA PRO A 14 -3.50 20.11 -11.17
C PRO A 14 -3.91 19.15 -10.06
N ASP A 15 -3.63 17.87 -10.26
CA ASP A 15 -3.80 16.87 -9.19
C ASP A 15 -2.97 17.24 -7.96
N LYS A 16 -3.53 17.00 -6.79
CA LYS A 16 -2.90 17.34 -5.52
C LYS A 16 -2.60 16.10 -4.70
N LEU A 17 -1.39 16.04 -4.18
CA LEU A 17 -0.98 15.02 -3.23
C LEU A 17 -1.05 15.58 -1.81
N PHE A 18 -1.79 14.91 -0.94
CA PHE A 18 -1.83 15.22 0.48
C PHE A 18 -1.08 14.14 1.27
N LEU A 19 -0.19 14.56 2.12
CA LEU A 19 0.55 13.70 3.04
C LEU A 19 -0.02 13.85 4.45
N SER A 20 -0.24 12.75 5.11
CA SER A 20 -0.68 12.76 6.52
C SER A 20 0.53 12.66 7.45
N ASP A 21 0.58 13.55 8.43
CA ASP A 21 1.44 13.44 9.59
C ASP A 21 0.58 13.43 10.86
N ASN A 22 0.64 12.33 11.62
CA ASN A 22 -0.17 12.13 12.83
C ASN A 22 -1.69 12.40 12.64
N GLY A 23 -2.23 12.02 11.47
CA GLY A 23 -3.63 12.20 11.13
C GLY A 23 -4.00 13.58 10.59
N VAL A 24 -3.05 14.49 10.49
CA VAL A 24 -3.24 15.80 9.86
C VAL A 24 -2.75 15.74 8.42
N PHE A 25 -3.62 16.03 7.47
CA PHE A 25 -3.28 16.09 6.06
C PHE A 25 -2.79 17.48 5.68
N SER A 26 -1.67 17.55 4.99
CA SER A 26 -1.13 18.76 4.38
C SER A 26 -0.84 18.53 2.92
N GLU A 27 -1.09 19.54 2.07
CA GLU A 27 -0.76 19.48 0.66
C GLU A 27 0.76 19.36 0.48
N SER A 28 1.19 18.37 -0.29
CA SER A 28 2.60 18.21 -0.62
C SER A 28 3.05 19.32 -1.55
N GLN A 29 4.21 19.90 -1.27
CA GLN A 29 4.84 20.86 -2.15
C GLN A 29 5.57 20.20 -3.33
N ILE A 30 5.56 18.86 -3.38
CA ILE A 30 6.10 18.11 -4.51
C ILE A 30 5.10 18.21 -5.65
N ASN A 31 5.51 18.90 -6.72
CA ASN A 31 4.70 19.08 -7.92
C ASN A 31 4.81 17.81 -8.78
N LEU A 32 4.08 16.75 -8.38
CA LEU A 32 4.16 15.44 -9.02
C LEU A 32 3.56 15.47 -10.44
N PHE A 33 2.59 16.34 -10.67
CA PHE A 33 1.83 16.39 -11.91
C PHE A 33 2.10 17.72 -12.62
N GLN A 34 3.19 17.80 -13.38
CA GLN A 34 3.62 19.04 -14.02
C GLN A 34 2.80 19.44 -15.26
N ASN A 35 1.97 18.55 -15.79
CA ASN A 35 1.13 18.84 -16.95
C ASN A 35 -0.29 19.24 -16.51
N VAL A 36 -0.50 20.52 -16.51
CA VAL A 36 -1.57 21.28 -15.85
C VAL A 36 -2.95 21.17 -16.51
N ASN A 37 -3.11 20.42 -17.61
CA ASN A 37 -4.36 20.39 -18.38
C ASN A 37 -4.93 18.99 -18.58
N THR A 38 -4.53 18.01 -17.78
CA THR A 38 -5.07 16.68 -17.87
C THR A 38 -6.22 16.53 -16.90
N LEU A 39 -7.38 16.13 -17.40
CA LEU A 39 -8.51 15.74 -16.57
C LEU A 39 -8.23 14.34 -16.01
N SER A 40 -7.66 14.27 -14.82
CA SER A 40 -7.46 13.02 -14.12
C SER A 40 -8.79 12.52 -13.56
N PHE A 41 -9.07 11.24 -13.74
CA PHE A 41 -10.32 10.63 -13.32
C PHE A 41 -10.15 9.63 -12.20
N SER A 42 -9.00 8.99 -12.15
CA SER A 42 -8.74 7.91 -11.21
C SER A 42 -7.26 7.73 -11.03
N THR A 43 -6.86 7.45 -9.80
CA THR A 43 -5.48 7.14 -9.45
C THR A 43 -5.44 5.78 -8.79
N ALA A 44 -4.43 4.98 -9.11
CA ALA A 44 -4.14 3.72 -8.45
C ALA A 44 -2.71 3.71 -7.91
N VAL A 45 -2.53 3.00 -6.80
CA VAL A 45 -1.25 2.83 -6.12
C VAL A 45 -0.78 1.40 -6.28
N GLY A 46 0.48 1.22 -6.63
CA GLY A 46 1.14 -0.08 -6.71
C GLY A 46 2.64 0.10 -6.83
N ASP A 47 3.39 -0.95 -6.58
CA ASP A 47 4.82 -0.96 -6.80
C ASP A 47 5.07 -1.71 -8.13
N PHE A 48 5.24 -0.95 -9.20
CA PHE A 48 5.29 -1.50 -10.56
C PHE A 48 6.65 -2.04 -10.96
N ASN A 49 7.70 -1.57 -10.31
CA ASN A 49 9.08 -2.01 -10.56
C ASN A 49 9.62 -2.94 -9.47
N ARG A 50 8.83 -3.23 -8.43
CA ARG A 50 9.15 -4.12 -7.30
C ARG A 50 10.32 -3.65 -6.44
N ASP A 51 10.59 -2.34 -6.42
CA ASP A 51 11.63 -1.77 -5.57
C ASP A 51 11.21 -1.56 -4.10
N GLY A 52 9.95 -1.88 -3.79
CA GLY A 52 9.39 -1.74 -2.45
C GLY A 52 8.74 -0.39 -2.17
N PHE A 53 8.81 0.55 -3.08
CA PHE A 53 8.23 1.88 -2.93
C PHE A 53 6.97 2.03 -3.80
N PRO A 54 5.85 2.52 -3.23
CA PRO A 54 4.61 2.63 -3.97
C PRO A 54 4.69 3.71 -5.05
N ASP A 55 4.40 3.30 -6.29
CA ASP A 55 4.23 4.16 -7.44
C ASP A 55 2.78 4.59 -7.60
N LEU A 56 2.53 5.60 -8.43
CA LEU A 56 1.20 6.10 -8.74
C LEU A 56 0.93 6.01 -10.24
N VAL A 57 -0.27 5.58 -10.59
CA VAL A 57 -0.81 5.69 -11.95
C VAL A 57 -2.04 6.56 -11.92
N SER A 58 -2.05 7.62 -12.72
CA SER A 58 -3.22 8.46 -12.92
C SER A 58 -3.76 8.25 -14.34
N ASN A 59 -5.06 7.99 -14.45
CA ASN A 59 -5.74 7.87 -15.71
C ASN A 59 -6.36 9.21 -16.09
N CYS A 60 -6.01 9.71 -17.28
CA CYS A 60 -6.42 11.01 -17.77
C CYS A 60 -7.41 10.86 -18.94
N VAL A 61 -8.41 11.74 -19.00
CA VAL A 61 -9.38 11.77 -20.10
C VAL A 61 -8.86 12.60 -21.25
N GLY A 62 -8.78 11.99 -22.42
CA GLY A 62 -8.32 12.67 -23.63
C GLY A 62 -6.79 12.88 -23.71
N ASP A 63 -6.04 12.26 -22.80
CA ASP A 63 -4.59 12.32 -22.74
C ASP A 63 -4.01 10.98 -22.30
N TYR A 64 -2.68 10.86 -22.27
CA TYR A 64 -1.99 9.65 -21.83
C TYR A 64 -2.12 9.46 -20.33
N ALA A 65 -2.21 8.19 -19.89
CA ALA A 65 -2.06 7.85 -18.49
C ALA A 65 -0.67 8.26 -17.99
N GLN A 66 -0.61 8.79 -16.78
CA GLN A 66 0.63 9.21 -16.14
C GLN A 66 1.08 8.16 -15.14
N ILE A 67 2.36 7.79 -15.20
CA ILE A 67 2.98 6.90 -14.22
C ILE A 67 4.05 7.70 -13.49
N LEU A 68 3.90 7.80 -12.19
CA LEU A 68 4.83 8.47 -11.31
C LEU A 68 5.53 7.42 -10.46
N ARG A 69 6.80 7.22 -10.72
CA ARG A 69 7.62 6.31 -9.95
C ARG A 69 8.14 7.00 -8.70
N ALA A 70 8.02 6.32 -7.56
CA ALA A 70 8.68 6.74 -6.33
C ALA A 70 10.20 6.53 -6.44
N ASP A 71 10.98 7.47 -5.89
CA ASP A 71 12.42 7.25 -5.74
C ASP A 71 12.67 6.43 -4.47
N PRO A 72 13.45 5.35 -4.55
CA PRO A 72 13.86 4.58 -3.37
C PRO A 72 14.59 5.44 -2.34
N ASN A 73 14.43 5.11 -1.08
CA ASN A 73 15.11 5.76 0.02
C ASN A 73 15.49 4.72 1.09
N GLU A 74 16.11 5.15 2.20
CA GLU A 74 16.61 4.27 3.26
C GLU A 74 15.53 3.76 4.23
N ASN A 75 14.26 4.07 4.02
CA ASN A 75 13.18 3.57 4.86
C ASN A 75 12.85 2.12 4.51
N HIS A 76 12.54 1.35 5.54
CA HIS A 76 12.11 -0.03 5.43
C HIS A 76 10.61 -0.14 5.15
N TRP A 77 10.23 -1.27 4.58
CA TRP A 77 8.85 -1.60 4.21
C TRP A 77 8.60 -3.10 4.39
N ILE A 78 7.35 -3.50 4.33
CA ILE A 78 6.93 -4.91 4.27
C ILE A 78 5.63 -5.00 3.50
N LYS A 79 5.46 -6.03 2.67
CA LYS A 79 4.27 -6.25 1.84
C LYS A 79 3.67 -7.60 2.04
N PHE A 80 2.33 -7.65 1.94
CA PHE A 80 1.57 -8.86 2.14
C PHE A 80 0.59 -9.10 1.01
N TRP A 81 0.55 -10.33 0.53
CA TRP A 81 -0.56 -10.88 -0.23
C TRP A 81 -1.31 -11.83 0.69
N LEU A 82 -2.64 -11.68 0.82
CA LEU A 82 -3.45 -12.52 1.67
C LEU A 82 -4.28 -13.49 0.83
N GLU A 83 -4.33 -14.75 1.23
CA GLU A 83 -5.22 -15.77 0.66
C GLU A 83 -6.04 -16.45 1.75
N GLY A 84 -7.38 -16.42 1.60
CA GLY A 84 -8.27 -17.18 2.47
C GLY A 84 -8.34 -18.64 2.08
N SER A 85 -8.33 -19.54 3.05
CA SER A 85 -8.60 -20.98 2.89
C SER A 85 -10.02 -21.33 3.32
N ILE A 86 -10.47 -20.77 4.44
CA ILE A 86 -11.84 -20.85 4.96
C ILE A 86 -12.64 -19.61 4.57
N SER A 87 -11.98 -18.44 4.59
CA SER A 87 -12.51 -17.20 4.08
C SER A 87 -12.53 -17.19 2.54
N ASN A 88 -13.10 -16.15 1.93
CA ASN A 88 -12.98 -15.97 0.48
C ASN A 88 -11.49 -15.91 0.07
N ARG A 89 -11.17 -16.49 -1.10
CA ARG A 89 -9.79 -16.66 -1.55
C ARG A 89 -9.00 -15.34 -1.57
N ASP A 90 -9.62 -14.26 -2.02
CA ASP A 90 -8.95 -12.96 -2.15
C ASP A 90 -8.88 -12.20 -0.81
N ALA A 91 -9.27 -12.85 0.29
CA ALA A 91 -9.29 -12.32 1.66
C ALA A 91 -10.03 -10.97 1.79
N ILE A 92 -10.97 -10.67 0.90
CA ILE A 92 -11.75 -9.43 0.93
C ILE A 92 -12.52 -9.34 2.26
N GLY A 93 -12.36 -8.20 2.95
CA GLY A 93 -12.91 -7.96 4.28
C GLY A 93 -11.96 -8.35 5.43
N ALA A 94 -10.81 -8.95 5.13
CA ALA A 94 -9.77 -9.15 6.15
C ALA A 94 -9.16 -7.81 6.56
N THR A 95 -8.69 -7.74 7.80
CA THR A 95 -7.82 -6.65 8.26
C THR A 95 -6.46 -7.20 8.61
N ILE A 96 -5.42 -6.49 8.22
CA ILE A 96 -4.04 -6.80 8.57
C ILE A 96 -3.46 -5.66 9.41
N GLU A 97 -2.80 -6.02 10.50
CA GLU A 97 -2.12 -5.10 11.40
C GLU A 97 -0.64 -5.45 11.47
N VAL A 98 0.20 -4.46 11.23
CA VAL A 98 1.65 -4.55 11.41
C VAL A 98 2.04 -3.75 12.64
N TRP A 99 2.58 -4.41 13.62
CA TRP A 99 3.03 -3.82 14.88
C TRP A 99 4.52 -3.51 14.82
N THR A 100 4.87 -2.27 15.09
CA THR A 100 6.25 -1.80 15.18
C THR A 100 6.42 -0.94 16.43
N ASN A 101 7.35 -1.30 17.29
CA ASN A 101 7.62 -0.61 18.56
C ASN A 101 6.33 -0.38 19.37
N GLY A 102 5.50 -1.44 19.47
CA GLY A 102 4.23 -1.44 20.20
C GLY A 102 3.09 -0.61 19.58
N THR A 103 3.27 -0.10 18.36
CA THR A 103 2.25 0.70 17.67
C THR A 103 1.81 0.01 16.38
N PRO A 104 0.50 -0.20 16.18
CA PRO A 104 -0.02 -0.86 14.99
C PRO A 104 -0.27 0.11 13.82
N GLN A 105 -0.01 -0.37 12.62
CA GLN A 105 -0.62 0.13 11.40
C GLN A 105 -1.65 -0.89 10.94
N SER A 106 -2.84 -0.44 10.52
CA SER A 106 -3.90 -1.32 10.07
C SER A 106 -4.34 -1.01 8.64
N ARG A 107 -4.64 -2.06 7.88
CA ARG A 107 -5.25 -2.01 6.55
C ARG A 107 -6.43 -2.98 6.51
N MET A 108 -7.42 -2.67 5.68
CA MET A 108 -8.52 -3.57 5.36
C MET A 108 -8.49 -3.83 3.86
N LEU A 109 -8.67 -5.08 3.47
CA LEU A 109 -8.74 -5.48 2.07
C LEU A 109 -10.13 -5.21 1.50
N PHE A 110 -10.19 -4.46 0.41
CA PHE A 110 -11.42 -4.11 -0.28
C PHE A 110 -11.44 -4.70 -1.70
N ALA A 111 -12.66 -4.99 -2.20
CA ALA A 111 -12.89 -5.44 -3.58
C ALA A 111 -13.10 -4.26 -4.55
N GLY A 112 -12.73 -3.09 -4.18
CA GLY A 112 -12.84 -1.86 -4.95
C GLY A 112 -12.51 -0.68 -4.07
N GLU A 113 -11.57 0.10 -4.51
CA GLU A 113 -11.14 1.33 -3.86
C GLU A 113 -11.09 2.39 -4.95
N ASN A 114 -11.13 3.62 -4.60
CA ASN A 114 -11.07 4.73 -5.54
C ASN A 114 -12.27 4.80 -6.53
N TYR A 115 -12.38 5.94 -7.19
CA TYR A 115 -13.37 6.13 -8.24
C TYR A 115 -12.86 5.50 -9.55
N LEU A 116 -13.59 4.51 -10.07
CA LEU A 116 -13.26 3.77 -11.31
C LEU A 116 -11.84 3.17 -11.33
N GLY A 117 -11.28 2.87 -10.17
CA GLY A 117 -9.94 2.31 -10.01
C GLY A 117 -9.88 1.24 -8.95
N GLN A 118 -8.75 0.54 -8.92
CA GLN A 118 -8.41 -0.46 -7.92
C GLN A 118 -6.91 -0.32 -7.62
N ASN A 119 -6.56 -0.22 -6.35
CA ASN A 119 -5.17 -0.33 -5.92
C ASN A 119 -4.64 -1.76 -6.07
N SER A 120 -3.35 -1.92 -5.94
CA SER A 120 -2.75 -3.24 -5.84
C SER A 120 -3.37 -4.05 -4.70
N HIS A 121 -3.57 -5.35 -4.89
CA HIS A 121 -3.96 -6.27 -3.82
C HIS A 121 -2.82 -6.56 -2.81
N TRP A 122 -1.63 -6.07 -3.10
CA TRP A 122 -0.53 -6.08 -2.15
C TRP A 122 -0.74 -5.01 -1.09
N GLU A 123 -0.90 -5.44 0.16
CA GLU A 123 -0.97 -4.53 1.29
C GLU A 123 0.43 -4.08 1.69
N HIS A 124 0.75 -2.83 1.39
CA HIS A 124 2.07 -2.24 1.64
C HIS A 124 2.09 -1.46 2.94
N PHE A 125 3.12 -1.70 3.75
CA PHE A 125 3.39 -0.99 5.00
C PHE A 125 4.80 -0.39 4.97
N GLY A 126 4.89 0.94 4.90
CA GLY A 126 6.13 1.64 5.18
C GLY A 126 6.34 1.69 6.68
N ILE A 127 7.50 1.24 7.14
CA ILE A 127 7.83 1.20 8.57
C ILE A 127 8.94 2.18 8.98
N GLY A 128 9.33 3.05 8.03
CA GLY A 128 10.34 4.08 8.29
C GLY A 128 11.72 3.47 8.57
N GLU A 129 12.40 3.97 9.58
CA GLU A 129 13.74 3.52 9.97
C GLU A 129 13.73 2.21 10.77
N MET A 130 12.56 1.59 10.99
CA MET A 130 12.44 0.35 11.76
C MET A 130 12.92 -0.84 10.95
N SER A 131 13.97 -1.50 11.38
CA SER A 131 14.55 -2.68 10.72
C SER A 131 13.88 -4.01 11.09
N SER A 132 12.80 -3.98 11.87
CA SER A 132 12.05 -5.16 12.27
C SER A 132 10.59 -4.81 12.58
N VAL A 133 9.72 -5.81 12.50
CA VAL A 133 8.34 -5.76 12.98
C VAL A 133 8.18 -6.63 14.21
N ASP A 134 7.36 -6.19 15.18
CA ASP A 134 7.10 -6.96 16.41
C ASP A 134 6.22 -8.17 16.09
N SER A 135 5.15 -7.95 15.33
CA SER A 135 4.22 -8.97 14.87
C SER A 135 3.35 -8.46 13.73
N VAL A 136 2.77 -9.40 13.01
CA VAL A 136 1.72 -9.16 12.01
C VAL A 136 0.49 -9.97 12.41
N VAL A 137 -0.66 -9.30 12.50
CA VAL A 137 -1.93 -9.92 12.86
C VAL A 137 -2.89 -9.80 11.69
N VAL A 138 -3.43 -10.93 11.24
CA VAL A 138 -4.47 -10.96 10.21
C VAL A 138 -5.77 -11.41 10.84
N ASN A 139 -6.77 -10.53 10.82
CA ASN A 139 -8.14 -10.87 11.20
C ASN A 139 -8.91 -11.24 9.93
N TRP A 140 -9.12 -12.51 9.74
CA TRP A 140 -9.84 -13.06 8.60
C TRP A 140 -11.34 -12.81 8.71
N PRO A 141 -12.09 -12.69 7.58
CA PRO A 141 -13.55 -12.56 7.63
C PRO A 141 -14.26 -13.72 8.31
N ILE A 142 -13.69 -14.92 8.21
CA ILE A 142 -14.18 -16.16 8.85
C ILE A 142 -12.99 -16.88 9.47
N GLY A 143 -13.14 -17.43 10.65
CA GLY A 143 -12.11 -18.18 11.38
C GLY A 143 -11.42 -17.36 12.46
N ALA A 144 -10.36 -17.92 13.02
CA ALA A 144 -9.55 -17.26 14.04
C ALA A 144 -8.52 -16.31 13.40
N PRO A 145 -8.08 -15.26 14.11
CA PRO A 145 -6.96 -14.45 13.66
C PRO A 145 -5.67 -15.28 13.57
N SER A 146 -4.85 -14.96 12.57
CA SER A 146 -3.48 -15.46 12.47
C SER A 146 -2.50 -14.44 13.00
N VAL A 147 -1.47 -14.90 13.72
CA VAL A 147 -0.41 -14.04 14.27
C VAL A 147 0.95 -14.56 13.81
N TYR A 148 1.72 -13.69 13.16
CA TYR A 148 3.03 -14.00 12.66
C TYR A 148 4.07 -13.14 13.39
N VAL A 149 5.23 -13.72 13.72
CA VAL A 149 6.36 -13.04 14.33
C VAL A 149 7.64 -13.37 13.58
N GLY A 150 8.62 -12.47 13.65
CA GLY A 150 9.93 -12.72 13.04
C GLY A 150 9.94 -12.62 11.50
N LEU A 151 8.94 -11.98 10.91
CA LEU A 151 8.96 -11.69 9.47
C LEU A 151 10.01 -10.63 9.17
N ALA A 152 10.85 -10.88 8.17
CA ALA A 152 11.84 -9.93 7.72
C ALA A 152 11.19 -8.75 7.02
N VAL A 153 11.80 -7.58 7.16
CA VAL A 153 11.43 -6.36 6.43
C VAL A 153 12.05 -6.36 5.03
N ASP A 154 11.60 -5.45 4.17
CA ASP A 154 12.02 -5.32 2.77
C ASP A 154 11.75 -6.59 1.96
N GLU A 155 10.70 -7.30 2.35
CA GLU A 155 10.25 -8.54 1.74
C GLU A 155 8.75 -8.55 1.40
N HIS A 156 8.41 -9.43 0.45
CA HIS A 156 7.05 -9.72 0.02
C HIS A 156 6.62 -11.06 0.61
N TRP A 157 5.57 -11.05 1.41
CA TRP A 157 5.05 -12.20 2.10
C TRP A 157 3.70 -12.65 1.55
N LEU A 158 3.55 -13.94 1.27
CA LEU A 158 2.25 -14.57 1.09
C LEU A 158 1.81 -15.15 2.43
N LEU A 159 0.65 -14.71 2.89
CA LEU A 159 0.00 -15.20 4.10
C LEU A 159 -1.27 -15.95 3.71
N VAL A 160 -1.24 -17.26 3.76
CA VAL A 160 -2.40 -18.13 3.55
C VAL A 160 -3.03 -18.41 4.91
N GLN A 161 -4.36 -18.29 4.97
CA GLN A 161 -5.10 -18.57 6.20
C GLN A 161 -4.82 -19.99 6.71
N ASP A 162 -4.45 -20.10 7.99
CA ASP A 162 -4.09 -21.34 8.69
C ASP A 162 -2.80 -22.03 8.18
N GLU A 163 -1.94 -21.31 7.45
CA GLU A 163 -0.65 -21.82 6.99
C GLU A 163 0.52 -20.95 7.49
N GLU A 164 1.74 -21.47 7.34
CA GLU A 164 2.95 -20.72 7.63
C GLU A 164 3.22 -19.65 6.56
N PRO A 165 3.83 -18.51 6.92
CA PRO A 165 4.12 -17.43 5.99
C PRO A 165 5.17 -17.86 4.96
N ILE A 166 5.00 -17.43 3.71
CA ILE A 166 5.91 -17.74 2.60
C ILE A 166 6.54 -16.45 2.12
N SER A 167 7.88 -16.34 2.20
CA SER A 167 8.63 -15.27 1.54
C SER A 167 8.65 -15.53 0.03
N LEU A 168 8.18 -14.56 -0.76
CA LEU A 168 8.10 -14.70 -2.21
C LEU A 168 9.34 -14.12 -2.89
N TRP A 169 9.74 -12.92 -2.52
CA TRP A 169 10.97 -12.26 -2.99
C TRP A 169 11.34 -11.08 -2.11
N THR A 170 12.62 -10.73 -2.15
CA THR A 170 13.22 -9.63 -1.40
C THR A 170 13.53 -8.44 -2.31
N SER A 171 13.85 -7.29 -1.73
CA SER A 171 14.31 -6.12 -2.48
C SER A 171 15.63 -6.37 -3.25
N GLN A 172 16.34 -7.47 -2.97
CA GLN A 172 17.57 -7.84 -3.68
C GLN A 172 17.30 -8.61 -4.98
N ASP A 173 16.06 -9.02 -5.22
CA ASP A 173 15.62 -9.75 -6.40
C ASP A 173 15.05 -8.83 -7.51
N ALA A 174 15.06 -7.50 -7.29
CA ALA A 174 14.48 -6.47 -8.14
C ALA A 174 15.48 -5.85 -9.14
#